data_eb35664dbba620d59c699181f3d2178e
#
_entry.id   eb35664dbba620d59c699181f3d2178e
#
_cell.length_a   1.000
_cell.length_b   1.000
_cell.length_c   1.000
_cell.angle_alpha   90.00
_cell.angle_beta   90.00
_cell.angle_gamma   90.00
#
_symmetry.space_group_name_H-M   'P 1'
#
loop_
_entity.id
_entity.type
_entity.pdbx_description
1 polymer ?
#
loop_
_entity_poly.entity_id
_entity_poly.type
_entity_poly.pdbx_seq_one_letter_code
_entity_poly.pdbx_strand_id
1 'polypeptide(L)'
;MQKHTKVYFDFFDYGMDDFIPCEMCGSKAADVHHLTKRSKIGSKQERDYIENLAGLCRDCHNKAENDGMFNMFVRIKHLENVCANVYAMIDLKQKLNESRK
;
A
#
# COMPACT_ATOMS: atom_id res chain seq x y z
N MET A 1 -4.60 7.00 -15.11
CA MET A 1 -3.99 6.45 -13.86
C MET A 1 -3.18 5.22 -14.20
N GLN A 2 -1.97 5.11 -13.66
CA GLN A 2 -1.14 3.93 -13.89
C GLN A 2 -1.71 2.71 -13.18
N LYS A 3 -1.43 1.52 -13.71
CA LYS A 3 -1.98 0.27 -13.19
C LYS A 3 -1.67 0.06 -11.71
N HIS A 4 -0.42 0.27 -11.29
CA HIS A 4 -0.04 0.06 -9.89
C HIS A 4 -0.72 1.05 -8.94
N THR A 5 -0.94 2.27 -9.38
CA THR A 5 -1.68 3.27 -8.61
C THR A 5 -3.12 2.83 -8.42
N LYS A 6 -3.75 2.31 -9.48
CA LYS A 6 -5.11 1.80 -9.40
C LYS A 6 -5.22 0.61 -8.44
N VAL A 7 -4.26 -0.31 -8.47
CA VAL A 7 -4.23 -1.44 -7.53
C VAL A 7 -4.21 -0.95 -6.09
N TYR A 8 -3.37 0.04 -5.79
CA TYR A 8 -3.26 0.62 -4.46
C TYR A 8 -4.57 1.28 -4.01
N PHE A 9 -5.15 2.11 -4.88
CA PHE A 9 -6.40 2.81 -4.58
C PHE A 9 -7.55 1.83 -4.36
N ASP A 10 -7.67 0.82 -5.21
CA ASP A 10 -8.74 -0.18 -5.10
C ASP A 10 -8.63 -0.99 -3.83
N PHE A 11 -7.41 -1.38 -3.45
CA PHE A 11 -7.21 -2.19 -2.24
C PHE A 11 -7.59 -1.43 -0.98
N PHE A 12 -7.15 -0.18 -0.85
CA PHE A 12 -7.42 0.64 0.34
C PHE A 12 -8.72 1.43 0.24
N ASP A 13 -9.49 1.24 -0.84
CA ASP A 13 -10.76 1.92 -1.09
C ASP A 13 -10.63 3.44 -1.10
N TYR A 14 -9.60 3.94 -1.78
CA TYR A 14 -9.40 5.37 -1.97
C TYR A 14 -10.05 5.85 -3.28
N GLY A 15 -10.75 7.00 -3.20
CA GLY A 15 -11.22 7.73 -4.37
C GLY A 15 -10.20 8.77 -4.81
N MET A 16 -10.42 9.33 -6.01
CA MET A 16 -9.49 10.30 -6.60
C MET A 16 -9.32 11.57 -5.77
N ASP A 17 -10.35 11.97 -5.03
CA ASP A 17 -10.34 13.19 -4.22
C ASP A 17 -9.98 12.95 -2.75
N ASP A 18 -9.70 11.71 -2.38
CA ASP A 18 -9.38 11.38 -1.00
C ASP A 18 -7.97 11.81 -0.63
N PHE A 19 -7.78 12.21 0.62
CA PHE A 19 -6.46 12.41 1.18
C PHE A 19 -5.83 11.04 1.44
N ILE A 20 -4.68 10.77 0.82
CA ILE A 20 -3.95 9.53 0.99
C ILE A 20 -2.71 9.83 1.83
N PRO A 21 -2.65 9.33 3.08
CA PRO A 21 -1.49 9.58 3.92
C PRO A 21 -0.28 8.77 3.47
N CYS A 22 0.90 9.36 3.61
CA CYS A 22 2.16 8.63 3.50
C CYS A 22 2.19 7.56 4.60
N GLU A 23 2.51 6.32 4.24
CA GLU A 23 2.48 5.22 5.22
C GLU A 23 3.55 5.35 6.30
N MET A 24 4.58 6.17 6.07
CA MET A 24 5.67 6.36 7.04
C MET A 24 5.50 7.58 7.91
N CYS A 25 5.11 8.72 7.36
CA CYS A 25 5.07 9.98 8.12
C CYS A 25 3.68 10.61 8.21
N GLY A 26 2.68 10.10 7.50
CA GLY A 26 1.31 10.61 7.56
C GLY A 26 1.04 11.86 6.73
N SER A 27 2.05 12.48 6.13
CA SER A 27 1.84 13.61 5.23
C SER A 27 1.24 13.11 3.92
N LYS A 28 0.82 14.03 3.04
CA LYS A 28 0.18 13.64 1.78
C LYS A 28 1.11 12.77 0.93
N ALA A 29 0.64 11.58 0.55
CA ALA A 29 1.37 10.70 -0.36
C ALA A 29 1.46 11.35 -1.75
N ALA A 30 2.62 11.23 -2.38
CA ALA A 30 2.85 11.75 -3.72
C ALA A 30 2.94 10.63 -4.75
N ASP A 31 3.48 9.48 -4.36
CA ASP A 31 3.75 8.37 -5.27
C ASP A 31 3.36 7.04 -4.64
N VAL A 32 3.09 6.05 -5.50
CA VAL A 32 3.02 4.64 -5.10
C VAL A 32 4.37 4.01 -5.43
N HIS A 33 5.11 3.64 -4.38
CA HIS A 33 6.48 3.14 -4.46
C HIS A 33 6.50 1.62 -4.57
N HIS A 34 7.30 1.10 -5.51
CA HIS A 34 7.57 -0.34 -5.60
C HIS A 34 8.66 -0.70 -4.60
N LEU A 35 8.30 -1.49 -3.58
CA LEU A 35 9.25 -1.88 -2.53
C LEU A 35 10.40 -2.73 -3.07
N THR A 36 10.08 -3.70 -3.93
CA THR A 36 11.08 -4.39 -4.74
C THR A 36 11.04 -3.79 -6.13
N LYS A 37 12.21 -3.39 -6.64
CA LYS A 37 12.30 -2.73 -7.94
C LYS A 37 11.73 -3.60 -9.04
N ARG A 38 11.07 -2.97 -10.00
CA ARG A 38 10.44 -3.66 -11.13
C ARG A 38 11.43 -4.55 -11.89
N SER A 39 12.70 -4.14 -11.99
CA SER A 39 13.74 -4.90 -12.67
C SER A 39 14.17 -6.16 -11.92
N LYS A 40 13.82 -6.29 -10.64
CA LYS A 40 14.22 -7.41 -9.78
C LYS A 40 13.15 -8.49 -9.66
N ILE A 41 11.97 -8.26 -10.22
CA ILE A 41 10.86 -9.21 -10.13
C ILE A 41 10.69 -9.91 -11.46
N GLY A 42 10.50 -11.24 -11.41
CA GLY A 42 10.45 -12.10 -12.60
C GLY A 42 9.20 -11.94 -13.44
N SER A 43 8.07 -11.48 -12.87
CA SER A 43 6.84 -11.29 -13.63
C SER A 43 6.30 -9.88 -13.48
N LYS A 44 5.61 -9.41 -14.53
CA LYS A 44 4.96 -8.10 -14.52
C LYS A 44 3.82 -8.03 -13.52
N GLN A 45 3.18 -9.16 -13.23
CA GLN A 45 2.05 -9.22 -12.31
C GLN A 45 2.50 -9.06 -10.87
N GLU A 46 3.57 -9.78 -10.47
CA GLU A 46 4.05 -9.78 -9.10
C GLU A 46 4.54 -8.41 -8.64
N ARG A 47 5.15 -7.63 -9.54
CA ARG A 47 5.65 -6.30 -9.16
C ARG A 47 4.54 -5.33 -8.78
N ASP A 48 3.31 -5.55 -9.26
CA ASP A 48 2.16 -4.71 -9.00
C ASP A 48 1.19 -5.33 -7.98
N TYR A 49 1.58 -6.39 -7.26
CA TYR A 49 0.80 -6.89 -6.15
C TYR A 49 0.82 -5.88 -5.00
N ILE A 50 -0.29 -5.80 -4.26
CA ILE A 50 -0.43 -4.82 -3.18
C ILE A 50 0.70 -4.93 -2.14
N GLU A 51 1.24 -6.12 -1.90
CA GLU A 51 2.33 -6.33 -0.95
C GLU A 51 3.61 -5.59 -1.35
N ASN A 52 3.72 -5.20 -2.61
CA ASN A 52 4.90 -4.52 -3.16
C ASN A 52 4.68 -3.02 -3.38
N LEU A 53 3.53 -2.48 -3.03
CA LEU A 53 3.13 -1.10 -3.37
C LEU A 53 2.83 -0.30 -2.10
N ALA A 54 3.65 0.70 -1.81
CA ALA A 54 3.46 1.58 -0.64
C ALA A 54 3.26 3.02 -1.07
N GLY A 55 2.23 3.68 -0.53
CA GLY A 55 1.99 5.11 -0.77
C GLY A 55 2.93 5.95 0.09
N LEU A 56 3.76 6.77 -0.52
CA LEU A 56 4.75 7.57 0.17
C LEU A 56 4.75 9.02 -0.32
N CYS A 57 5.04 9.95 0.60
CA CYS A 57 5.35 11.32 0.21
C CYS A 57 6.69 11.34 -0.54
N ARG A 58 6.98 12.46 -1.22
CA ARG A 58 8.19 12.57 -2.03
C ARG A 58 9.47 12.33 -1.22
N ASP A 59 9.54 12.88 -0.01
CA ASP A 59 10.72 12.74 0.84
C ASP A 59 10.93 11.29 1.29
N CYS A 60 9.88 10.62 1.74
CA CYS A 60 9.98 9.21 2.15
C CYS A 60 10.27 8.30 0.96
N HIS A 61 9.70 8.60 -0.21
CA HIS A 61 10.00 7.86 -1.44
C HIS A 61 11.48 7.95 -1.80
N ASN A 62 12.03 9.17 -1.81
CA ASN A 62 13.45 9.37 -2.10
C ASN A 62 14.34 8.66 -1.09
N LYS A 63 13.98 8.73 0.20
CA LYS A 63 14.73 8.06 1.25
C LYS A 63 14.69 6.54 1.09
N ALA A 64 13.54 5.98 0.74
CA ALA A 64 13.40 4.53 0.53
C ALA A 64 14.23 4.06 -0.66
N GLU A 65 14.34 4.87 -1.72
CA GLU A 65 15.14 4.53 -2.89
C GLU A 65 16.65 4.57 -2.64
N ASN A 66 17.09 5.41 -1.69
CA ASN A 66 18.50 5.63 -1.43
C ASN A 66 19.03 4.92 -0.17
N ASP A 67 18.14 4.34 0.64
CA ASP A 67 18.49 3.70 1.90
C ASP A 67 17.72 2.38 2.01
N GLY A 68 18.44 1.28 1.82
CA GLY A 68 17.84 -0.06 1.85
C GLY A 68 17.24 -0.42 3.21
N MET A 69 17.81 0.07 4.30
CA MET A 69 17.27 -0.17 5.64
C MET A 69 15.95 0.55 5.82
N PHE A 70 15.86 1.81 5.38
CA PHE A 70 14.61 2.56 5.43
C PHE A 70 13.53 1.88 4.56
N ASN A 71 13.92 1.40 3.38
CA ASN A 71 12.98 0.68 2.50
C ASN A 71 12.44 -0.59 3.18
N MET A 72 13.27 -1.26 3.98
CA MET A 72 12.83 -2.42 4.77
C MET A 72 11.80 -2.01 5.83
N PHE A 73 12.00 -0.89 6.51
CA PHE A 73 11.03 -0.37 7.47
C PHE A 73 9.71 0.00 6.78
N VAL A 74 9.78 0.58 5.57
CA VAL A 74 8.59 0.86 4.77
C VAL A 74 7.83 -0.43 4.49
N ARG A 75 8.54 -1.50 4.11
CA ARG A 75 7.91 -2.80 3.84
C ARG A 75 7.19 -3.35 5.07
N ILE A 76 7.82 -3.28 6.24
CA ILE A 76 7.20 -3.75 7.49
C ILE A 76 5.92 -2.97 7.78
N LYS A 77 6.00 -1.65 7.72
CA LYS A 77 4.83 -0.79 7.98
C LYS A 77 3.72 -1.03 6.98
N HIS A 78 4.08 -1.18 5.71
CA HIS A 78 3.10 -1.44 4.65
C HIS A 78 2.38 -2.78 4.86
N LEU A 79 3.13 -3.83 5.20
CA LEU A 79 2.52 -5.14 5.47
C LEU A 79 1.59 -5.09 6.68
N GLU A 80 1.95 -4.33 7.72
CA GLU A 80 1.05 -4.11 8.84
C GLU A 80 -0.25 -3.43 8.38
N ASN A 81 -0.16 -2.42 7.52
CA ASN A 81 -1.33 -1.71 7.00
C ASN A 81 -2.19 -2.62 6.12
N VAL A 82 -1.57 -3.45 5.29
CA VAL A 82 -2.28 -4.42 4.46
C VAL A 82 -3.03 -5.42 5.34
N CYS A 83 -2.37 -5.97 6.35
CA CYS A 83 -2.99 -6.92 7.26
C CYS A 83 -4.14 -6.29 8.03
N ALA A 84 -3.97 -5.07 8.53
CA ALA A 84 -5.04 -4.36 9.24
C ALA A 84 -6.27 -4.16 8.35
N ASN A 85 -6.05 -3.82 7.07
CA ASN A 85 -7.14 -3.63 6.12
C ASN A 85 -7.90 -4.93 5.86
N VAL A 86 -7.19 -6.04 5.70
CA VAL A 86 -7.80 -7.36 5.50
C VAL A 86 -8.60 -7.78 6.73
N TYR A 87 -8.06 -7.59 7.93
CA TYR A 87 -8.78 -7.90 9.18
C TYR A 87 -10.06 -7.08 9.30
N ALA A 88 -10.03 -5.80 8.97
CA ALA A 88 -11.22 -4.95 9.01
C ALA A 88 -12.30 -5.46 8.07
N MET A 89 -11.93 -5.92 6.87
CA MET A 89 -12.87 -6.48 5.90
C MET A 89 -13.49 -7.78 6.39
N ILE A 90 -12.69 -8.66 6.99
CA ILE A 90 -13.17 -9.94 7.54
C ILE A 90 -14.14 -9.68 8.69
N ASP A 91 -13.79 -8.78 9.61
CA ASP A 91 -14.63 -8.43 10.76
C ASP A 91 -15.98 -7.88 10.31
N LEU A 92 -15.98 -7.00 9.31
CA LEU A 92 -17.22 -6.44 8.75
C LEU A 92 -18.11 -7.54 8.16
N LYS A 93 -17.54 -8.48 7.42
CA LYS A 93 -18.29 -9.59 6.85
C LYS A 93 -18.93 -10.47 7.93
N GLN A 94 -18.21 -10.74 9.00
CA GLN A 94 -18.73 -11.51 10.12
C GLN A 94 -19.91 -10.80 10.78
N LYS A 95 -19.78 -9.50 11.02
CA LYS A 95 -20.86 -8.70 11.61
C LYS A 95 -22.10 -8.67 10.73
N LEU A 96 -21.93 -8.56 9.41
CA LEU A 96 -23.05 -8.59 8.46
C LEU A 96 -23.75 -9.96 8.48
N ASN A 97 -22.99 -11.05 8.55
CA ASN A 97 -23.54 -12.39 8.62
C ASN A 97 -24.32 -12.61 9.92
N GLU A 98 -23.79 -12.13 11.05
CA GLU A 98 -24.47 -12.23 12.35
C GLU A 98 -25.80 -11.46 12.35
N SER A 99 -25.83 -10.28 11.72
CA SER A 99 -27.05 -9.47 11.68
C SER A 99 -28.15 -10.07 10.81
N ARG A 100 -27.85 -11.03 9.96
CA ARG A 100 -28.80 -11.73 9.11
C ARG A 100 -29.44 -12.95 9.78
N LYS A 101 -28.97 -13.34 10.93
CA LYS A 101 -29.54 -14.49 11.68
C LYS A 101 -30.76 -14.05 12.53
#